data_aeafe420b9e44b74a6e41e62e13dd70b
#
_entry.id   aeafe420b9e44b74a6e41e62e13dd70b
#
_cell.length_a   1.000
_cell.length_b   1.000
_cell.length_c   1.000
_cell.angle_alpha   90.00
_cell.angle_beta   90.00
_cell.angle_gamma   90.00
#
_symmetry.space_group_name_H-M   'P 1'
#
loop_
_entity.id
_entity.type
_entity.pdbx_description
1 polymer ?
#
loop_
_entity_poly.entity_id
_entity_poly.type
_entity_poly.pdbx_seq_one_letter_code
_entity_poly.pdbx_strand_id
1 'polypeptide(L)'
;MEQQEINKMIAFFHTEEPVSCKWEDTWTEEDDFRTLINVEYPNGKFVIKAAWNFTTPERVSGWVEMINNFREMGYYCPMLMKSRNGNYAEILEVQGKSFVVWEEEFAEYSLPKNVENKPRTPDGKRFVFEEELWEFVAKVGQKHFTNTWGDSLYVRLVPVALAKTDEITECVEKIESLIKEKAPKFTGRLERVLTLFRENKEKLEQVYFSLPTSVFQADTWDDNLLLDEEGHFRGVIDYNLSGKDTVLNMLFEAYGGRGQQKPKEGEDILPGYSKAARDADYAGLMEALRVYRKYYDFTEAEV
;
A
#
# COMPACT_ATOMS: atom_id res chain seq x y z
N MET A 1 -20.57 9.92 8.04
CA MET A 1 -21.77 9.04 8.03
C MET A 1 -22.66 9.34 9.21
N GLU A 2 -23.98 9.14 9.09
CA GLU A 2 -24.89 9.22 10.20
C GLU A 2 -25.15 7.84 10.79
N GLN A 3 -25.66 7.78 12.04
CA GLN A 3 -25.94 6.51 12.74
C GLN A 3 -26.89 5.58 11.94
N GLN A 4 -27.85 6.15 11.22
CA GLN A 4 -28.77 5.35 10.41
C GLN A 4 -28.06 4.62 9.27
N GLU A 5 -27.05 5.23 8.66
CA GLU A 5 -26.23 4.65 7.59
C GLU A 5 -25.33 3.56 8.13
N ILE A 6 -24.69 3.82 9.27
CA ILE A 6 -23.89 2.82 10.00
C ILE A 6 -24.73 1.57 10.30
N ASN A 7 -25.95 1.74 10.83
CA ASN A 7 -26.84 0.62 11.14
C ASN A 7 -27.21 -0.17 9.87
N LYS A 8 -27.40 0.48 8.72
CA LYS A 8 -27.66 -0.20 7.45
C LYS A 8 -26.46 -1.03 6.98
N MET A 9 -25.23 -0.50 7.11
CA MET A 9 -24.02 -1.22 6.79
C MET A 9 -23.86 -2.47 7.64
N ILE A 10 -24.06 -2.36 8.95
CA ILE A 10 -24.04 -3.49 9.87
C ILE A 10 -25.09 -4.53 9.47
N ALA A 11 -26.30 -4.09 9.11
CA ALA A 11 -27.41 -4.97 8.72
C ALA A 11 -27.18 -5.76 7.43
N PHE A 12 -26.22 -5.38 6.57
CA PHE A 12 -25.82 -6.21 5.44
C PHE A 12 -25.17 -7.53 5.88
N PHE A 13 -24.45 -7.53 6.99
CA PHE A 13 -23.68 -8.68 7.46
C PHE A 13 -24.30 -9.37 8.68
N HIS A 14 -24.89 -8.61 9.60
CA HIS A 14 -25.38 -9.10 10.88
C HIS A 14 -26.88 -8.84 11.08
N THR A 15 -27.53 -9.74 11.82
CA THR A 15 -28.94 -9.60 12.24
C THR A 15 -29.06 -9.11 13.68
N GLU A 16 -28.01 -9.31 14.45
CA GLU A 16 -27.95 -8.95 15.88
C GLU A 16 -27.29 -7.59 16.06
N GLU A 17 -27.64 -6.89 17.12
CA GLU A 17 -26.94 -5.66 17.49
C GLU A 17 -25.55 -6.00 18.05
N PRO A 18 -24.49 -5.26 17.67
CA PRO A 18 -23.17 -5.46 18.24
C PRO A 18 -23.13 -5.05 19.72
N VAL A 19 -22.31 -5.75 20.50
CA VAL A 19 -21.99 -5.38 21.88
C VAL A 19 -21.23 -4.05 21.95
N SER A 20 -20.40 -3.80 20.96
CA SER A 20 -19.63 -2.56 20.79
C SER A 20 -19.58 -2.19 19.32
N CYS A 21 -19.77 -0.90 19.04
CA CYS A 21 -19.64 -0.32 17.70
C CYS A 21 -18.90 1.01 17.79
N LYS A 22 -17.79 1.12 17.07
CA LYS A 22 -17.03 2.36 16.95
C LYS A 22 -16.73 2.59 15.47
N TRP A 23 -16.92 3.80 14.99
CA TRP A 23 -16.59 4.15 13.59
C TRP A 23 -15.79 5.43 13.49
N GLU A 24 -15.09 5.56 12.39
CA GLU A 24 -14.29 6.71 12.03
C GLU A 24 -14.46 6.99 10.54
N ASP A 25 -14.69 8.26 10.21
CA ASP A 25 -14.80 8.74 8.85
C ASP A 25 -13.48 9.41 8.45
N THR A 26 -12.99 9.09 7.24
CA THR A 26 -11.76 9.65 6.69
C THR A 26 -12.03 10.25 5.31
N TRP A 27 -11.49 11.45 5.06
CA TRP A 27 -11.47 12.11 3.76
C TRP A 27 -10.04 12.25 3.26
N THR A 28 -9.84 12.02 1.98
CA THR A 28 -8.59 12.34 1.31
C THR A 28 -8.70 13.61 0.47
N GLU A 29 -7.56 14.16 0.02
CA GLU A 29 -7.51 15.35 -0.84
C GLU A 29 -8.16 15.10 -2.21
N GLU A 30 -8.22 13.85 -2.67
CA GLU A 30 -8.84 13.42 -3.92
C GLU A 30 -10.37 13.26 -3.82
N ASP A 31 -11.01 13.80 -2.78
CA ASP A 31 -12.44 13.61 -2.50
C ASP A 31 -12.81 12.11 -2.39
N ASP A 32 -11.90 11.30 -1.86
CA ASP A 32 -12.13 9.89 -1.54
C ASP A 32 -12.54 9.78 -0.07
N PHE A 33 -13.80 9.40 0.14
CA PHE A 33 -14.36 9.20 1.47
C PHE A 33 -14.37 7.73 1.82
N ARG A 34 -13.95 7.44 3.04
CA ARG A 34 -13.97 6.11 3.63
C ARG A 34 -14.55 6.16 5.04
N THR A 35 -15.27 5.11 5.40
CA THR A 35 -15.65 4.88 6.79
C THR A 35 -15.17 3.50 7.23
N LEU A 36 -14.71 3.40 8.46
CA LEU A 36 -14.27 2.19 9.10
C LEU A 36 -15.08 1.99 10.39
N ILE A 37 -15.73 0.84 10.50
CA ILE A 37 -16.60 0.51 11.62
C ILE A 37 -16.06 -0.75 12.30
N ASN A 38 -15.55 -0.62 13.52
CA ASN A 38 -15.21 -1.76 14.37
C ASN A 38 -16.44 -2.23 15.10
N VAL A 39 -16.85 -3.48 14.88
CA VAL A 39 -17.99 -4.12 15.54
C VAL A 39 -17.52 -5.33 16.36
N GLU A 40 -18.09 -5.49 17.53
CA GLU A 40 -17.81 -6.62 18.42
C GLU A 40 -19.10 -7.34 18.77
N TYR A 41 -19.09 -8.66 18.59
CA TYR A 41 -20.16 -9.58 18.92
C TYR A 41 -19.66 -10.63 19.93
N PRO A 42 -20.53 -11.37 20.61
CA PRO A 42 -20.11 -12.45 21.50
C PRO A 42 -19.24 -13.54 20.82
N ASN A 43 -19.39 -13.69 19.53
CA ASN A 43 -18.71 -14.70 18.70
C ASN A 43 -17.51 -14.16 17.91
N GLY A 44 -17.18 -12.87 17.99
CA GLY A 44 -16.02 -12.32 17.27
C GLY A 44 -16.05 -10.82 17.09
N LYS A 45 -14.95 -10.33 16.52
CA LYS A 45 -14.78 -8.93 16.12
C LYS A 45 -14.60 -8.84 14.62
N PHE A 46 -15.17 -7.80 14.02
CA PHE A 46 -15.11 -7.56 12.59
C PHE A 46 -14.88 -6.09 12.30
N VAL A 47 -14.44 -5.82 11.08
CA VAL A 47 -14.27 -4.46 10.56
C VAL A 47 -15.13 -4.31 9.32
N ILE A 48 -16.14 -3.44 9.38
CA ILE A 48 -16.93 -3.06 8.22
C ILE A 48 -16.32 -1.79 7.64
N LYS A 49 -16.04 -1.81 6.36
CA LYS A 49 -15.49 -0.67 5.62
C LYS A 49 -16.47 -0.24 4.54
N ALA A 50 -16.51 1.05 4.26
CA ALA A 50 -17.22 1.60 3.11
C ALA A 50 -16.38 2.66 2.44
N ALA A 51 -16.35 2.61 1.11
CA ALA A 51 -15.63 3.57 0.28
C ALA A 51 -16.42 3.87 -0.99
N TRP A 52 -16.18 5.03 -1.57
CA TRP A 52 -16.67 5.41 -2.89
C TRP A 52 -15.47 5.80 -3.78
N ASN A 53 -15.69 6.01 -5.07
CA ASN A 53 -14.72 6.32 -6.11
C ASN A 53 -13.92 5.15 -6.67
N PHE A 54 -12.94 4.61 -5.96
CA PHE A 54 -11.98 3.66 -6.53
C PHE A 54 -12.32 2.20 -6.24
N THR A 55 -13.18 1.96 -5.27
CA THR A 55 -13.58 0.60 -4.88
C THR A 55 -14.82 0.19 -5.64
N THR A 56 -14.81 -1.02 -6.22
CA THR A 56 -15.98 -1.62 -6.86
C THR A 56 -16.26 -3.01 -6.27
N PRO A 57 -17.51 -3.52 -6.36
CA PRO A 57 -17.83 -4.87 -5.87
C PRO A 57 -16.96 -5.96 -6.51
N GLU A 58 -16.60 -5.81 -7.78
CA GLU A 58 -15.72 -6.72 -8.50
C GLU A 58 -14.31 -6.75 -7.90
N ARG A 59 -13.77 -5.58 -7.57
CA ARG A 59 -12.46 -5.48 -6.90
C ARG A 59 -12.49 -6.17 -5.53
N VAL A 60 -13.48 -5.85 -4.70
CA VAL A 60 -13.65 -6.48 -3.37
C VAL A 60 -13.76 -7.99 -3.50
N SER A 61 -14.56 -8.49 -4.43
CA SER A 61 -14.68 -9.93 -4.69
C SER A 61 -13.37 -10.55 -5.15
N GLY A 62 -12.60 -9.81 -5.93
CA GLY A 62 -11.29 -10.23 -6.42
C GLY A 62 -10.23 -10.33 -5.32
N TRP A 63 -10.31 -9.50 -4.28
CA TRP A 63 -9.38 -9.57 -3.14
C TRP A 63 -9.41 -10.93 -2.43
N VAL A 64 -10.54 -11.65 -2.47
CA VAL A 64 -10.66 -12.99 -1.90
C VAL A 64 -9.61 -13.95 -2.48
N GLU A 65 -9.41 -13.93 -3.80
CA GLU A 65 -8.39 -14.74 -4.47
C GLU A 65 -6.98 -14.34 -4.02
N MET A 66 -6.68 -13.06 -3.97
CA MET A 66 -5.39 -12.55 -3.51
C MET A 66 -5.12 -12.95 -2.05
N ILE A 67 -6.10 -12.77 -1.15
CA ILE A 67 -6.01 -13.18 0.25
C ILE A 67 -5.72 -14.67 0.38
N ASN A 68 -6.45 -15.52 -0.37
CA ASN A 68 -6.23 -16.96 -0.36
C ASN A 68 -4.81 -17.32 -0.83
N ASN A 69 -4.34 -16.70 -1.91
CA ASN A 69 -2.98 -16.91 -2.43
C ASN A 69 -1.91 -16.54 -1.39
N PHE A 70 -2.08 -15.44 -0.68
CA PHE A 70 -1.13 -15.04 0.38
C PHE A 70 -1.19 -15.97 1.58
N ARG A 71 -2.38 -16.41 1.99
CA ARG A 71 -2.55 -17.40 3.07
C ARG A 71 -1.96 -18.75 2.72
N GLU A 72 -2.09 -19.21 1.47
CA GLU A 72 -1.45 -20.42 0.98
C GLU A 72 0.09 -20.33 0.97
N MET A 73 0.63 -19.12 0.83
CA MET A 73 2.06 -18.86 0.98
C MET A 73 2.51 -18.77 2.46
N GLY A 74 1.59 -18.87 3.41
CA GLY A 74 1.86 -18.80 4.85
C GLY A 74 1.81 -17.39 5.45
N TYR A 75 1.28 -16.40 4.72
CA TYR A 75 1.12 -15.03 5.21
C TYR A 75 -0.33 -14.78 5.63
N TYR A 76 -0.49 -14.13 6.77
CA TYR A 76 -1.81 -13.80 7.30
C TYR A 76 -2.42 -12.58 6.58
N CYS A 77 -3.68 -12.72 6.23
CA CYS A 77 -4.54 -11.64 5.73
C CYS A 77 -5.94 -11.83 6.32
N PRO A 78 -6.57 -10.81 6.90
CA PRO A 78 -7.98 -10.91 7.31
C PRO A 78 -8.86 -11.35 6.15
N MET A 79 -9.74 -12.34 6.42
CA MET A 79 -10.66 -12.84 5.41
C MET A 79 -11.82 -11.86 5.21
N LEU A 80 -12.28 -11.74 3.98
CA LEU A 80 -13.54 -11.05 3.69
C LEU A 80 -14.72 -11.93 4.08
N MET A 81 -15.69 -11.32 4.72
CA MET A 81 -16.94 -11.97 5.14
C MET A 81 -18.01 -11.82 4.06
N LYS A 82 -18.83 -12.84 3.92
CA LYS A 82 -20.00 -12.73 3.04
C LYS A 82 -21.15 -12.02 3.75
N SER A 83 -21.79 -11.11 3.05
CA SER A 83 -23.03 -10.52 3.48
C SER A 83 -24.14 -11.57 3.61
N ARG A 84 -25.25 -11.19 4.21
CA ARG A 84 -26.46 -12.02 4.31
C ARG A 84 -27.06 -12.36 2.93
N ASN A 85 -26.73 -11.61 1.89
CA ASN A 85 -27.11 -11.89 0.52
C ASN A 85 -26.12 -12.84 -0.19
N GLY A 86 -25.02 -13.22 0.48
CA GLY A 86 -23.99 -14.11 -0.06
C GLY A 86 -22.89 -13.41 -0.87
N ASN A 87 -22.89 -12.08 -0.94
CA ASN A 87 -21.91 -11.26 -1.63
C ASN A 87 -20.75 -10.87 -0.71
N TYR A 88 -19.57 -10.60 -1.26
CA TYR A 88 -18.45 -10.03 -0.50
C TYR A 88 -18.52 -8.50 -0.38
N ALA A 89 -19.35 -7.85 -1.18
CA ALA A 89 -19.60 -6.43 -1.11
C ALA A 89 -21.07 -6.12 -1.38
N GLU A 90 -21.57 -5.08 -0.72
CA GLU A 90 -22.90 -4.52 -0.89
C GLU A 90 -22.81 -3.06 -1.33
N ILE A 91 -23.88 -2.53 -1.92
CA ILE A 91 -23.96 -1.12 -2.29
C ILE A 91 -24.91 -0.40 -1.35
N LEU A 92 -24.45 0.72 -0.80
CA LEU A 92 -25.24 1.64 -0.01
C LEU A 92 -25.33 3.01 -0.69
N GLU A 93 -26.54 3.42 -1.04
CA GLU A 93 -26.78 4.76 -1.56
C GLU A 93 -26.96 5.76 -0.42
N VAL A 94 -26.09 6.78 -0.40
CA VAL A 94 -26.11 7.87 0.58
C VAL A 94 -26.00 9.20 -0.15
N GLN A 95 -27.00 10.06 -0.04
CA GLN A 95 -27.02 11.41 -0.63
C GLN A 95 -26.63 11.46 -2.11
N GLY A 96 -27.07 10.42 -2.89
CA GLY A 96 -26.78 10.33 -4.33
C GLY A 96 -25.38 9.81 -4.68
N LYS A 97 -24.63 9.30 -3.70
CA LYS A 97 -23.34 8.63 -3.87
C LYS A 97 -23.49 7.15 -3.55
N SER A 98 -22.90 6.28 -4.38
CA SER A 98 -22.90 4.83 -4.19
C SER A 98 -21.65 4.42 -3.44
N PHE A 99 -21.82 3.89 -2.23
CA PHE A 99 -20.73 3.34 -1.42
C PHE A 99 -20.67 1.84 -1.59
N VAL A 100 -19.47 1.32 -1.80
CA VAL A 100 -19.19 -0.12 -1.72
C VAL A 100 -18.88 -0.43 -0.26
N VAL A 101 -19.61 -1.39 0.31
CA VAL A 101 -19.51 -1.80 1.72
C VAL A 101 -19.06 -3.25 1.78
N TRP A 102 -18.04 -3.54 2.56
CA TRP A 102 -17.53 -4.89 2.79
C TRP A 102 -17.16 -5.10 4.25
N GLU A 103 -17.03 -6.34 4.66
CA GLU A 103 -16.64 -6.73 6.00
C GLU A 103 -15.42 -7.63 5.97
N GLU A 104 -14.51 -7.43 6.92
CA GLU A 104 -13.30 -8.21 7.14
C GLU A 104 -13.28 -8.77 8.57
N GLU A 105 -12.61 -9.90 8.76
CA GLU A 105 -12.19 -10.33 10.10
C GLU A 105 -11.39 -9.21 10.76
N PHE A 106 -11.56 -9.03 12.07
CA PHE A 106 -10.65 -8.18 12.82
C PHE A 106 -9.26 -8.84 12.83
N ALA A 107 -8.21 -8.07 12.51
CA ALA A 107 -6.86 -8.61 12.41
C ALA A 107 -6.39 -9.27 13.72
N GLU A 108 -5.85 -10.48 13.62
CA GLU A 108 -5.32 -11.26 14.75
C GLU A 108 -3.99 -10.69 15.26
N TYR A 109 -3.18 -10.12 14.34
CA TYR A 109 -1.86 -9.58 14.63
C TYR A 109 -1.89 -8.06 14.74
N SER A 110 -0.81 -7.49 15.30
CA SER A 110 -0.69 -6.08 15.64
C SER A 110 0.03 -5.26 14.57
N LEU A 111 -0.31 -3.99 14.46
CA LEU A 111 0.47 -3.03 13.65
C LEU A 111 1.86 -2.80 14.28
N PRO A 112 2.91 -2.50 13.49
CA PRO A 112 4.27 -2.23 13.99
C PRO A 112 4.34 -1.22 15.14
N LYS A 113 3.50 -0.17 15.12
CA LYS A 113 3.47 0.85 16.18
C LYS A 113 2.99 0.31 17.54
N ASN A 114 2.27 -0.80 17.57
CA ASN A 114 1.71 -1.42 18.76
C ASN A 114 2.61 -2.55 19.33
N VAL A 115 3.69 -2.92 18.64
CA VAL A 115 4.64 -3.94 19.08
C VAL A 115 5.88 -3.25 19.66
N GLU A 116 6.16 -3.48 20.95
CA GLU A 116 7.28 -2.80 21.65
C GLU A 116 8.64 -3.40 21.29
N ASN A 117 8.76 -4.73 21.32
CA ASN A 117 10.03 -5.44 21.21
C ASN A 117 10.27 -5.99 19.79
N LYS A 118 10.53 -5.10 18.84
CA LYS A 118 10.87 -5.50 17.47
C LYS A 118 12.35 -5.86 17.36
N PRO A 119 12.69 -7.10 16.92
CA PRO A 119 14.07 -7.50 16.72
C PRO A 119 14.72 -6.69 15.61
N ARG A 120 16.03 -6.43 15.79
CA ARG A 120 16.83 -5.79 14.76
C ARG A 120 17.71 -6.78 14.05
N THR A 121 18.06 -6.44 12.81
CA THR A 121 19.07 -7.15 12.03
C THR A 121 20.41 -7.22 12.80
N PRO A 122 21.28 -8.19 12.53
CA PRO A 122 22.57 -8.34 13.25
C PRO A 122 23.46 -7.11 13.23
N ASP A 123 23.34 -6.27 12.19
CA ASP A 123 24.07 -4.99 12.08
C ASP A 123 23.37 -3.83 12.82
N GLY A 124 22.17 -4.07 13.39
CA GLY A 124 21.37 -3.11 14.14
C GLY A 124 20.71 -2.01 13.33
N LYS A 125 20.84 -2.02 12.00
CA LYS A 125 20.41 -0.91 11.14
C LYS A 125 18.91 -0.89 10.87
N ARG A 126 18.28 -2.07 10.77
CA ARG A 126 16.86 -2.24 10.43
C ARG A 126 16.15 -3.12 11.43
N PHE A 127 14.83 -3.14 11.37
CA PHE A 127 14.05 -4.17 12.03
C PHE A 127 13.99 -5.42 11.15
N VAL A 128 13.89 -6.59 11.76
CA VAL A 128 13.83 -7.88 11.05
C VAL A 128 12.58 -7.96 10.16
N PHE A 129 11.45 -7.44 10.62
CA PHE A 129 10.21 -7.44 9.84
C PHE A 129 10.32 -6.69 8.50
N GLU A 130 11.23 -5.71 8.38
CA GLU A 130 11.46 -5.00 7.12
C GLU A 130 12.08 -5.92 6.07
N GLU A 131 13.04 -6.78 6.45
CA GLU A 131 13.61 -7.79 5.55
C GLU A 131 12.61 -8.91 5.23
N GLU A 132 11.78 -9.30 6.20
CA GLU A 132 10.70 -10.28 6.01
C GLU A 132 9.61 -9.75 5.07
N LEU A 133 9.31 -8.45 5.10
CA LEU A 133 8.44 -7.82 4.11
C LEU A 133 9.06 -7.86 2.70
N TRP A 134 10.35 -7.55 2.56
CA TRP A 134 11.04 -7.66 1.28
C TRP A 134 10.98 -9.08 0.72
N GLU A 135 11.18 -10.08 1.58
CA GLU A 135 11.01 -11.48 1.24
C GLU A 135 9.58 -11.79 0.76
N PHE A 136 8.55 -11.30 1.49
CA PHE A 136 7.15 -11.45 1.11
C PHE A 136 6.88 -10.90 -0.29
N VAL A 137 7.25 -9.63 -0.55
CA VAL A 137 7.01 -8.98 -1.84
C VAL A 137 7.74 -9.69 -2.97
N ALA A 138 8.99 -10.13 -2.75
CA ALA A 138 9.75 -10.89 -3.73
C ALA A 138 9.10 -12.25 -4.04
N LYS A 139 8.64 -12.97 -3.01
CA LYS A 139 7.93 -14.24 -3.19
C LYS A 139 6.60 -14.09 -3.93
N VAL A 140 5.84 -13.03 -3.63
CA VAL A 140 4.61 -12.70 -4.37
C VAL A 140 4.95 -12.38 -5.83
N GLY A 141 6.02 -11.63 -6.08
CA GLY A 141 6.53 -11.36 -7.42
C GLY A 141 6.84 -12.65 -8.20
N GLN A 142 7.57 -13.57 -7.59
CA GLN A 142 7.97 -14.86 -8.20
C GLN A 142 6.77 -15.75 -8.57
N LYS A 143 5.62 -15.55 -7.94
CA LYS A 143 4.40 -16.34 -8.24
C LYS A 143 3.69 -15.88 -9.52
N HIS A 144 3.93 -14.67 -9.98
CA HIS A 144 3.26 -14.11 -11.16
C HIS A 144 1.73 -14.31 -11.14
N PHE A 145 1.12 -14.05 -9.98
CA PHE A 145 -0.33 -14.14 -9.84
C PHE A 145 -1.02 -13.23 -10.86
N THR A 146 -2.14 -13.69 -11.38
CA THR A 146 -2.99 -12.93 -12.31
C THR A 146 -4.32 -12.60 -11.65
N ASN A 147 -5.00 -11.60 -12.16
CA ASN A 147 -6.36 -11.25 -11.76
C ASN A 147 -7.19 -10.76 -12.95
N THR A 148 -8.52 -10.69 -12.77
CA THR A 148 -9.49 -10.15 -13.73
C THR A 148 -10.12 -8.83 -13.27
N TRP A 149 -9.81 -8.37 -12.05
CA TRP A 149 -10.44 -7.20 -11.43
C TRP A 149 -9.60 -5.93 -11.52
N GLY A 150 -8.39 -6.00 -12.05
CA GLY A 150 -7.66 -4.82 -12.52
C GLY A 150 -6.29 -4.59 -11.91
N ASP A 151 -5.72 -3.48 -12.33
CA ASP A 151 -4.42 -3.02 -11.90
C ASP A 151 -4.45 -2.45 -10.48
N SER A 152 -3.27 -2.37 -9.85
CA SER A 152 -3.10 -1.67 -8.58
C SER A 152 -3.43 -0.18 -8.75
N LEU A 153 -3.91 0.43 -7.68
CA LEU A 153 -4.18 1.88 -7.63
C LEU A 153 -3.03 2.65 -6.97
N TYR A 154 -1.94 1.96 -6.66
CA TYR A 154 -0.74 2.59 -6.10
C TYR A 154 -0.03 3.45 -7.17
N VAL A 155 0.66 4.49 -6.70
CA VAL A 155 1.40 5.41 -7.58
C VAL A 155 2.47 4.67 -8.36
N ARG A 156 2.55 4.94 -9.65
CA ARG A 156 3.52 4.31 -10.56
C ARG A 156 4.30 5.36 -11.33
N LEU A 157 5.54 5.04 -11.61
CA LEU A 157 6.38 5.89 -12.46
C LEU A 157 5.83 6.01 -13.89
N VAL A 158 5.17 4.97 -14.38
CA VAL A 158 4.43 4.97 -15.66
C VAL A 158 2.95 4.75 -15.36
N PRO A 159 2.09 5.75 -15.62
CA PRO A 159 0.66 5.65 -15.32
C PRO A 159 -0.01 4.54 -16.14
N VAL A 160 -0.97 3.88 -15.53
CA VAL A 160 -1.83 2.89 -16.20
C VAL A 160 -3.15 3.53 -16.64
N ALA A 161 -3.91 2.84 -17.50
CA ALA A 161 -5.13 3.37 -18.09
C ALA A 161 -6.21 3.84 -17.09
N LEU A 162 -6.20 3.32 -15.86
CA LEU A 162 -7.12 3.72 -14.80
C LEU A 162 -6.64 4.93 -14.00
N ALA A 163 -5.36 5.30 -14.08
CA ALA A 163 -4.86 6.50 -13.43
C ALA A 163 -5.48 7.73 -14.08
N LYS A 164 -6.14 8.55 -13.27
CA LYS A 164 -6.74 9.82 -13.75
C LYS A 164 -5.68 10.87 -14.04
N THR A 165 -4.53 10.77 -13.38
CA THR A 165 -3.42 11.72 -13.44
C THR A 165 -2.09 10.99 -13.46
N ASP A 166 -1.06 11.63 -13.99
CA ASP A 166 0.33 11.21 -13.83
C ASP A 166 0.91 11.93 -12.61
N GLU A 167 0.59 11.43 -11.42
CA GLU A 167 0.95 12.04 -10.14
C GLU A 167 2.44 12.29 -10.01
N ILE A 168 3.28 11.41 -10.54
CA ILE A 168 4.75 11.59 -10.51
C ILE A 168 5.15 12.79 -11.34
N THR A 169 4.62 12.94 -12.56
CA THR A 169 4.90 14.10 -13.41
C THR A 169 4.39 15.38 -12.76
N GLU A 170 3.18 15.37 -12.19
CA GLU A 170 2.63 16.54 -11.48
C GLU A 170 3.46 16.93 -10.26
N CYS A 171 3.93 15.97 -9.47
CA CYS A 171 4.84 16.22 -8.36
C CYS A 171 6.17 16.82 -8.80
N VAL A 172 6.75 16.30 -9.89
CA VAL A 172 7.99 16.81 -10.47
C VAL A 172 7.81 18.26 -10.95
N GLU A 173 6.70 18.59 -11.61
CA GLU A 173 6.39 19.95 -12.07
C GLU A 173 6.19 20.92 -10.89
N LYS A 174 5.52 20.49 -9.82
CA LYS A 174 5.38 21.26 -8.58
C LYS A 174 6.74 21.54 -7.94
N ILE A 175 7.61 20.54 -7.86
CA ILE A 175 8.99 20.69 -7.32
C ILE A 175 9.79 21.66 -8.21
N GLU A 176 9.70 21.54 -9.54
CA GLU A 176 10.36 22.43 -10.49
C GLU A 176 9.95 23.90 -10.25
N SER A 177 8.65 24.14 -10.13
CA SER A 177 8.09 25.48 -9.89
C SER A 177 8.56 26.05 -8.55
N LEU A 178 8.51 25.26 -7.47
CA LEU A 178 8.96 25.66 -6.14
C LEU A 178 10.44 26.01 -6.09
N ILE A 179 11.31 25.23 -6.75
CA ILE A 179 12.74 25.52 -6.76
C ILE A 179 13.05 26.78 -7.56
N LYS A 180 12.39 26.97 -8.70
CA LYS A 180 12.55 28.19 -9.50
C LYS A 180 12.15 29.44 -8.73
N GLU A 181 11.06 29.37 -7.95
CA GLU A 181 10.56 30.48 -7.16
C GLU A 181 11.39 30.75 -5.90
N LYS A 182 11.62 29.70 -5.07
CA LYS A 182 12.17 29.86 -3.72
C LYS A 182 13.68 29.64 -3.62
N ALA A 183 14.27 28.94 -4.59
CA ALA A 183 15.68 28.59 -4.56
C ALA A 183 16.36 28.69 -5.94
N PRO A 184 16.28 29.84 -6.65
CA PRO A 184 16.73 30.00 -8.04
C PRO A 184 18.21 29.65 -8.26
N LYS A 185 19.04 29.75 -7.23
CA LYS A 185 20.46 29.35 -7.30
C LYS A 185 20.69 27.89 -7.62
N PHE A 186 19.66 27.03 -7.46
CA PHE A 186 19.75 25.59 -7.75
C PHE A 186 19.17 25.20 -9.12
N THR A 187 18.63 26.17 -9.89
CA THR A 187 17.96 25.90 -11.18
C THR A 187 18.83 25.05 -12.12
N GLY A 188 20.12 25.37 -12.29
CA GLY A 188 20.99 24.60 -13.17
C GLY A 188 21.28 23.17 -12.72
N ARG A 189 21.18 22.86 -11.41
CA ARG A 189 21.22 21.48 -10.92
C ARG A 189 19.90 20.77 -11.16
N LEU A 190 18.79 21.48 -10.93
CA LEU A 190 17.45 20.98 -11.18
C LEU A 190 17.27 20.56 -12.62
N GLU A 191 17.64 21.41 -13.58
CA GLU A 191 17.54 21.12 -15.02
C GLU A 191 18.25 19.81 -15.39
N ARG A 192 19.44 19.56 -14.83
CA ARG A 192 20.15 18.28 -15.06
C ARG A 192 19.40 17.08 -14.48
N VAL A 193 18.86 17.22 -13.26
CA VAL A 193 18.08 16.14 -12.63
C VAL A 193 16.81 15.86 -13.42
N LEU A 194 16.09 16.91 -13.85
CA LEU A 194 14.88 16.78 -14.65
C LEU A 194 15.16 16.16 -16.03
N THR A 195 16.28 16.52 -16.66
CA THR A 195 16.71 15.90 -17.93
C THR A 195 16.91 14.39 -17.74
N LEU A 196 17.69 13.99 -16.72
CA LEU A 196 17.91 12.57 -16.40
C LEU A 196 16.62 11.83 -16.05
N PHE A 197 15.73 12.48 -15.30
CA PHE A 197 14.42 11.92 -14.97
C PHE A 197 13.60 11.64 -16.23
N ARG A 198 13.47 12.64 -17.12
CA ARG A 198 12.70 12.50 -18.37
C ARG A 198 13.27 11.42 -19.29
N GLU A 199 14.60 11.41 -19.47
CA GLU A 199 15.29 10.40 -20.29
C GLU A 199 15.09 8.98 -19.74
N ASN A 200 15.16 8.80 -18.41
CA ASN A 200 14.96 7.50 -17.79
C ASN A 200 13.47 7.08 -17.80
N LYS A 201 12.55 8.04 -17.59
CA LYS A 201 11.12 7.77 -17.71
C LYS A 201 10.76 7.31 -19.12
N GLU A 202 11.23 8.01 -20.16
CA GLU A 202 11.00 7.63 -21.55
C GLU A 202 11.52 6.22 -21.88
N LYS A 203 12.71 5.87 -21.39
CA LYS A 203 13.25 4.50 -21.54
C LYS A 203 12.40 3.46 -20.81
N LEU A 204 11.96 3.77 -19.59
CA LEU A 204 11.13 2.88 -18.82
C LEU A 204 9.76 2.67 -19.48
N GLU A 205 9.13 3.73 -20.02
CA GLU A 205 7.85 3.65 -20.72
C GLU A 205 7.89 2.66 -21.90
N GLN A 206 9.02 2.53 -22.58
CA GLN A 206 9.18 1.60 -23.71
C GLN A 206 9.09 0.13 -23.30
N VAL A 207 9.45 -0.20 -22.07
CA VAL A 207 9.54 -1.59 -21.59
C VAL A 207 8.53 -1.90 -20.49
N TYR A 208 7.98 -0.88 -19.81
CA TYR A 208 7.21 -1.01 -18.57
C TYR A 208 6.09 -2.04 -18.66
N PHE A 209 5.29 -2.02 -19.72
CA PHE A 209 4.16 -2.93 -19.91
C PHE A 209 4.56 -4.35 -20.33
N SER A 210 5.86 -4.58 -20.59
CA SER A 210 6.43 -5.91 -20.82
C SER A 210 7.13 -6.50 -19.60
N LEU A 211 7.30 -5.70 -18.53
CA LEU A 211 7.91 -6.17 -17.31
C LEU A 211 7.04 -7.22 -16.60
N PRO A 212 7.66 -8.15 -15.88
CA PRO A 212 6.94 -9.14 -15.09
C PRO A 212 5.98 -8.48 -14.09
N THR A 213 4.80 -9.06 -13.96
CA THR A 213 3.74 -8.58 -13.06
C THR A 213 3.30 -9.68 -12.10
N SER A 214 2.75 -9.27 -10.96
CA SER A 214 1.99 -10.13 -10.05
C SER A 214 0.85 -9.32 -9.43
N VAL A 215 0.06 -9.94 -8.57
CA VAL A 215 -1.01 -9.29 -7.81
C VAL A 215 -0.50 -8.98 -6.41
N PHE A 216 -0.50 -7.71 -6.03
CA PHE A 216 0.02 -7.23 -4.76
C PHE A 216 -1.05 -6.52 -3.94
N GLN A 217 -0.84 -6.44 -2.62
CA GLN A 217 -1.60 -5.57 -1.73
C GLN A 217 -1.32 -4.09 -2.07
N ALA A 218 -0.11 -3.79 -2.53
CA ALA A 218 0.33 -2.55 -3.15
C ALA A 218 0.46 -1.31 -2.24
N ASP A 219 0.25 -1.43 -0.94
CA ASP A 219 0.42 -0.35 0.04
C ASP A 219 1.07 -0.89 1.31
N THR A 220 2.38 -1.16 1.24
CA THR A 220 3.12 -1.84 2.32
C THR A 220 3.67 -0.89 3.39
N TRP A 221 2.96 0.21 3.69
CA TRP A 221 3.30 1.10 4.79
C TRP A 221 3.06 0.46 6.16
N ASP A 222 3.75 0.93 7.19
CA ASP A 222 3.68 0.37 8.55
C ASP A 222 2.26 0.27 9.13
N ASP A 223 1.35 1.14 8.71
CA ASP A 223 -0.06 1.09 9.14
C ASP A 223 -0.86 -0.06 8.48
N ASN A 224 -0.28 -0.76 7.49
CA ASN A 224 -0.90 -1.88 6.78
C ASN A 224 -0.17 -3.21 6.99
N LEU A 225 0.86 -3.23 7.84
CA LEU A 225 1.60 -4.45 8.16
C LEU A 225 1.12 -5.06 9.47
N LEU A 226 1.23 -6.37 9.55
CA LEU A 226 0.88 -7.14 10.73
C LEU A 226 2.11 -7.88 11.25
N LEU A 227 2.40 -7.69 12.54
CA LEU A 227 3.48 -8.34 13.26
C LEU A 227 2.92 -9.19 14.40
N ASP A 228 3.60 -10.29 14.72
CA ASP A 228 3.35 -11.03 15.96
C ASP A 228 3.93 -10.30 17.19
N GLU A 229 3.75 -10.92 18.37
CA GLU A 229 4.22 -10.38 19.64
C GLU A 229 5.76 -10.29 19.71
N GLU A 230 6.47 -11.13 18.97
CA GLU A 230 7.92 -11.14 18.85
C GLU A 230 8.44 -10.09 17.82
N GLY A 231 7.54 -9.44 17.08
CA GLY A 231 7.86 -8.38 16.12
C GLY A 231 8.29 -8.88 14.74
N HIS A 232 7.92 -10.12 14.39
CA HIS A 232 8.11 -10.69 13.06
C HIS A 232 6.91 -10.39 12.14
N PHE A 233 7.18 -10.19 10.85
CA PHE A 233 6.14 -9.97 9.85
C PHE A 233 5.26 -11.21 9.68
N ARG A 234 3.94 -11.01 9.74
CA ARG A 234 2.94 -12.06 9.55
C ARG A 234 2.05 -11.85 8.34
N GLY A 235 1.84 -10.61 7.92
CA GLY A 235 0.98 -10.35 6.78
C GLY A 235 0.55 -8.91 6.64
N VAL A 236 -0.52 -8.69 5.89
CA VAL A 236 -0.98 -7.35 5.50
C VAL A 236 -2.48 -7.17 5.66
N ILE A 237 -2.88 -5.92 5.80
CA ILE A 237 -4.28 -5.45 5.78
C ILE A 237 -4.44 -4.35 4.74
N ASP A 238 -5.67 -3.88 4.59
CA ASP A 238 -6.08 -2.76 3.72
C ASP A 238 -5.80 -3.00 2.23
N TYR A 239 -6.77 -3.60 1.54
CA TYR A 239 -6.64 -4.08 0.17
C TYR A 239 -7.08 -3.06 -0.89
N ASN A 240 -7.46 -1.86 -0.50
CA ASN A 240 -8.09 -0.86 -1.38
C ASN A 240 -7.21 -0.44 -2.57
N LEU A 241 -5.89 -0.40 -2.41
CA LEU A 241 -4.94 -0.11 -3.50
C LEU A 241 -4.44 -1.36 -4.23
N SER A 242 -4.79 -2.57 -3.75
CA SER A 242 -4.28 -3.82 -4.31
C SER A 242 -4.66 -4.02 -5.78
N GLY A 243 -3.87 -4.81 -6.48
CA GLY A 243 -4.09 -5.15 -7.88
C GLY A 243 -2.86 -5.68 -8.57
N LYS A 244 -2.96 -5.84 -9.89
CA LYS A 244 -1.82 -6.22 -10.72
C LYS A 244 -0.84 -5.05 -10.84
N ASP A 245 0.42 -5.30 -10.57
CA ASP A 245 1.50 -4.34 -10.75
C ASP A 245 2.78 -5.00 -11.24
N THR A 246 3.74 -4.19 -11.74
CA THR A 246 5.07 -4.72 -12.04
C THR A 246 5.79 -5.09 -10.77
N VAL A 247 6.49 -6.22 -10.80
CA VAL A 247 7.25 -6.68 -9.63
C VAL A 247 8.25 -5.62 -9.21
N LEU A 248 8.92 -5.01 -10.17
CA LEU A 248 9.93 -3.98 -9.92
C LEU A 248 9.36 -2.77 -9.17
N ASN A 249 8.16 -2.28 -9.54
CA ASN A 249 7.50 -1.18 -8.83
C ASN A 249 7.26 -1.52 -7.36
N MET A 250 6.75 -2.72 -7.09
CA MET A 250 6.44 -3.15 -5.74
C MET A 250 7.66 -3.45 -4.87
N LEU A 251 8.76 -3.91 -5.48
CA LEU A 251 10.04 -4.06 -4.77
C LEU A 251 10.60 -2.71 -4.33
N PHE A 252 10.49 -1.68 -5.18
CA PHE A 252 10.90 -0.32 -4.83
C PHE A 252 9.97 0.33 -3.80
N GLU A 253 8.67 0.09 -3.89
CA GLU A 253 7.70 0.55 -2.90
C GLU A 253 8.02 -0.02 -1.51
N ALA A 254 8.16 -1.33 -1.40
CA ALA A 254 8.48 -2.01 -0.15
C ALA A 254 9.81 -1.55 0.48
N TYR A 255 10.77 -1.09 -0.34
CA TYR A 255 12.01 -0.48 0.13
C TYR A 255 11.83 1.00 0.50
N GLY A 256 11.17 1.79 -0.36
CA GLY A 256 11.26 3.25 -0.37
C GLY A 256 10.57 3.97 0.80
N GLY A 257 9.61 3.34 1.46
CA GLY A 257 8.87 3.94 2.57
C GLY A 257 9.61 3.89 3.91
N ARG A 258 10.75 3.17 3.99
CA ARG A 258 11.36 2.78 5.27
C ARG A 258 12.76 3.33 5.42
N GLY A 259 13.01 3.94 6.58
CA GLY A 259 14.32 4.46 6.93
C GLY A 259 14.61 5.89 6.48
N GLN A 260 13.73 6.55 5.76
CA GLN A 260 13.81 7.98 5.57
C GLN A 260 13.44 8.66 6.90
N GLN A 261 14.45 9.16 7.59
CA GLN A 261 14.20 10.04 8.73
C GLN A 261 13.43 11.25 8.22
N LYS A 262 12.14 11.33 8.54
CA LYS A 262 11.38 12.57 8.31
C LYS A 262 12.10 13.69 9.07
N PRO A 263 12.37 14.85 8.45
CA PRO A 263 12.94 15.98 9.17
C PRO A 263 12.08 16.26 10.41
N LYS A 264 12.72 16.49 11.55
CA LYS A 264 12.00 16.96 12.73
C LYS A 264 11.40 18.34 12.43
N GLU A 265 10.26 18.62 13.04
CA GLU A 265 9.61 19.91 12.90
C GLU A 265 10.61 21.06 13.20
N GLY A 266 10.84 21.95 12.21
CA GLY A 266 11.81 23.04 12.30
C GLY A 266 13.24 22.73 11.84
N GLU A 267 13.55 21.48 11.38
CA GLU A 267 14.83 21.18 10.73
C GLU A 267 14.78 21.53 9.24
N ASP A 268 15.82 22.21 8.78
CA ASP A 268 16.00 22.50 7.35
C ASP A 268 16.30 21.16 6.62
N ILE A 269 15.48 20.80 5.64
CA ILE A 269 15.58 19.54 4.87
C ILE A 269 16.96 19.39 4.19
N LEU A 270 17.63 20.49 3.91
CA LEU A 270 18.91 20.51 3.20
C LEU A 270 20.09 19.88 3.95
N PRO A 271 20.23 19.96 5.28
CA PRO A 271 21.30 19.28 6.01
C PRO A 271 21.17 17.75 6.02
N GLY A 272 19.95 17.18 5.91
CA GLY A 272 19.71 15.74 5.94
C GLY A 272 20.18 14.98 4.69
N TYR A 273 20.43 15.67 3.58
CA TYR A 273 20.95 15.08 2.34
C TYR A 273 22.48 15.17 2.22
N SER A 274 23.18 14.87 3.30
CA SER A 274 24.63 14.72 3.28
C SER A 274 25.06 13.58 2.34
N LYS A 275 26.33 13.59 1.90
CA LYS A 275 26.88 12.46 1.15
C LYS A 275 26.73 11.15 1.93
N ALA A 276 26.91 11.18 3.26
CA ALA A 276 26.79 10.01 4.12
C ALA A 276 25.34 9.46 4.13
N ALA A 277 24.32 10.31 4.14
CA ALA A 277 22.92 9.86 4.05
C ALA A 277 22.64 9.16 2.71
N ARG A 278 23.07 9.75 1.57
CA ARG A 278 22.90 9.11 0.26
C ARG A 278 23.67 7.79 0.13
N ASP A 279 24.89 7.72 0.67
CA ASP A 279 25.66 6.48 0.65
C ASP A 279 24.97 5.40 1.51
N ALA A 280 24.32 5.79 2.62
CA ALA A 280 23.52 4.89 3.45
C ALA A 280 22.24 4.42 2.74
N ASP A 281 21.52 5.30 2.05
CA ASP A 281 20.35 4.96 1.25
C ASP A 281 20.71 3.99 0.13
N TYR A 282 21.81 4.25 -0.59
CA TYR A 282 22.29 3.35 -1.64
C TYR A 282 22.69 1.99 -1.07
N ALA A 283 23.39 1.96 0.05
CA ALA A 283 23.77 0.70 0.72
C ALA A 283 22.50 -0.08 1.16
N GLY A 284 21.47 0.61 1.65
CA GLY A 284 20.19 0.04 2.00
C GLY A 284 19.49 -0.59 0.80
N LEU A 285 19.44 0.10 -0.34
CA LEU A 285 18.87 -0.42 -1.58
C LEU A 285 19.62 -1.67 -2.06
N MET A 286 20.96 -1.65 -2.03
CA MET A 286 21.77 -2.82 -2.42
C MET A 286 21.53 -4.01 -1.50
N GLU A 287 21.24 -3.78 -0.24
CA GLU A 287 20.86 -4.81 0.72
C GLU A 287 19.48 -5.39 0.40
N ALA A 288 18.48 -4.54 0.14
CA ALA A 288 17.15 -4.97 -0.29
C ALA A 288 17.22 -5.81 -1.57
N LEU A 289 17.97 -5.36 -2.58
CA LEU A 289 18.20 -6.13 -3.81
C LEU A 289 18.85 -7.49 -3.53
N ARG A 290 19.74 -7.58 -2.53
CA ARG A 290 20.34 -8.86 -2.13
C ARG A 290 19.31 -9.79 -1.50
N VAL A 291 18.39 -9.26 -0.69
CA VAL A 291 17.27 -10.05 -0.15
C VAL A 291 16.34 -10.49 -1.27
N TYR A 292 15.93 -9.57 -2.14
CA TYR A 292 15.04 -9.88 -3.27
C TYR A 292 15.57 -11.00 -4.16
N ARG A 293 16.87 -10.99 -4.50
CA ARG A 293 17.51 -12.02 -5.34
C ARG A 293 17.55 -13.42 -4.73
N LYS A 294 17.21 -13.57 -3.46
CA LYS A 294 17.06 -14.90 -2.85
C LYS A 294 15.70 -15.54 -3.19
N TYR A 295 14.72 -14.73 -3.54
CA TYR A 295 13.32 -15.13 -3.66
C TYR A 295 12.68 -14.77 -4.99
N TYR A 296 13.34 -13.92 -5.79
CA TYR A 296 12.86 -13.44 -7.08
C TYR A 296 13.97 -13.47 -8.14
N ASP A 297 13.67 -14.09 -9.29
CA ASP A 297 14.57 -14.20 -10.43
C ASP A 297 14.33 -13.00 -11.37
N PHE A 298 15.17 -11.97 -11.26
CA PHE A 298 15.08 -10.81 -12.14
C PHE A 298 15.31 -11.20 -13.60
N THR A 299 14.45 -10.69 -14.47
CA THR A 299 14.62 -10.83 -15.92
C THR A 299 15.67 -9.85 -16.47
N GLU A 300 16.15 -10.10 -17.70
CA GLU A 300 17.08 -9.17 -18.38
C GLU A 300 16.47 -7.77 -18.56
N ALA A 301 15.15 -7.65 -18.68
CA ALA A 301 14.45 -6.39 -18.83
C ALA A 301 14.35 -5.56 -17.52
N GLU A 302 14.58 -6.21 -16.36
CA GLU A 302 14.55 -5.57 -15.04
C GLU A 302 15.94 -5.18 -14.53
N VAL A 303 17.02 -5.61 -15.20
CA VAL A 303 18.42 -5.35 -14.83
C VAL A 303 19.03 -4.31 -15.76
#